data_23f142635f90c73b425a704bd59c59f7
#
_entry.id   23f142635f90c73b425a704bd59c59f7
#
_cell.length_a   1.000
_cell.length_b   1.000
_cell.length_c   1.000
_cell.angle_alpha   90.00
_cell.angle_beta   90.00
_cell.angle_gamma   90.00
#
_symmetry.space_group_name_H-M   'P 1'
#
loop_
_entity.id
_entity.type
_entity.pdbx_description
1 polymer ?
#
loop_
_entity_poly.entity_id
_entity_poly.type
_entity_poly.pdbx_seq_one_letter_code
_entity_poly.pdbx_strand_id
1 'polypeptide(L)'
;MPCVYVETSQFKDILAALPELPPHNWLITDLECYDNQGWDGCEKWAERELFLTDEEFRRDVNLRNMQIIWGVFSAIPAEYSKEDIYKYPLPESETPRYGANKITPQHPLAFLELYADDGCFTYVSSHDAALLEPLYHLPYKVRDEEADNKIMNAKLRRIQDTLRKEVPDVSPEVANEVQWKVWWALFKGKDDIVDDATLHTTVMKEYHKQLFPGKNYRTTYWDPYTQE
;
A
#
# COMPACT_ATOMS: atom_id res chain seq x y z
N MET A 1 12.73 5.56 6.22
CA MET A 1 12.58 4.36 7.08
C MET A 1 12.07 3.26 6.19
N PRO A 2 12.58 2.06 6.34
CA PRO A 2 12.24 1.00 5.41
C PRO A 2 10.82 0.49 5.64
N CYS A 3 10.12 0.32 4.54
CA CYS A 3 8.90 -0.45 4.45
C CYS A 3 9.03 -1.36 3.25
N VAL A 4 8.78 -2.62 3.44
CA VAL A 4 8.70 -3.60 2.37
C VAL A 4 7.27 -4.03 2.15
N TYR A 5 6.95 -4.27 0.91
CA TYR A 5 5.70 -4.80 0.43
C TYR A 5 5.90 -6.23 -0.04
N VAL A 6 5.10 -7.14 0.46
CA VAL A 6 5.17 -8.57 0.16
C VAL A 6 3.85 -9.01 -0.46
N GLU A 7 3.89 -9.60 -1.65
CA GLU A 7 2.70 -10.13 -2.32
C GLU A 7 2.27 -11.46 -1.67
N THR A 8 1.82 -11.38 -0.43
CA THR A 8 1.23 -12.49 0.32
C THR A 8 0.40 -12.01 1.49
N SER A 9 -0.63 -12.75 1.85
CA SER A 9 -1.38 -12.64 3.10
C SER A 9 -1.01 -13.74 4.11
N GLN A 10 0.03 -14.51 3.81
CA GLN A 10 0.49 -15.60 4.68
C GLN A 10 1.42 -15.09 5.77
N PHE A 11 0.86 -14.55 6.82
CA PHE A 11 1.63 -13.99 7.95
C PHE A 11 2.61 -14.96 8.57
N LYS A 12 2.29 -16.27 8.61
CA LYS A 12 3.19 -17.30 9.12
C LYS A 12 4.56 -17.27 8.41
N ASP A 13 4.58 -17.06 7.10
CA ASP A 13 5.81 -17.07 6.32
C ASP A 13 6.61 -15.77 6.56
N ILE A 14 5.91 -14.65 6.67
CA ILE A 14 6.54 -13.36 7.04
C ILE A 14 7.15 -13.45 8.43
N LEU A 15 6.38 -13.92 9.43
CA LEU A 15 6.85 -14.06 10.81
C LEU A 15 7.99 -15.06 10.97
N ALA A 16 8.02 -16.12 10.13
CA ALA A 16 9.11 -17.10 10.12
C ALA A 16 10.40 -16.55 9.49
N ALA A 17 10.28 -15.59 8.56
CA ALA A 17 11.45 -14.96 7.93
C ALA A 17 12.07 -13.86 8.79
N LEU A 18 11.30 -13.24 9.69
CA LEU A 18 11.84 -12.23 10.59
C LEU A 18 12.91 -12.82 11.52
N PRO A 19 13.96 -12.05 11.87
CA PRO A 19 14.93 -12.48 12.87
C PRO A 19 14.27 -12.65 14.24
N GLU A 20 15.05 -13.13 15.22
CA GLU A 20 14.59 -13.14 16.61
C GLU A 20 14.28 -11.70 17.05
N LEU A 21 13.02 -11.48 17.44
CA LEU A 21 12.54 -10.18 17.87
C LEU A 21 12.70 -10.03 19.41
N PRO A 22 12.86 -8.81 19.92
CA PRO A 22 12.82 -8.59 21.36
C PRO A 22 11.47 -9.01 21.95
N PRO A 23 11.36 -9.27 23.26
CA PRO A 23 10.07 -9.56 23.90
C PRO A 23 9.02 -8.49 23.61
N HIS A 24 7.88 -8.90 23.05
CA HIS A 24 6.83 -7.99 22.62
C HIS A 24 5.44 -8.62 22.70
N ASN A 25 4.45 -7.76 22.62
CA ASN A 25 3.06 -8.12 22.40
C ASN A 25 2.57 -7.53 21.08
N TRP A 26 1.50 -8.08 20.55
CA TRP A 26 0.84 -7.61 19.34
C TRP A 26 -0.44 -6.85 19.69
N LEU A 27 -0.50 -5.59 19.30
CA LEU A 27 -1.73 -4.84 19.19
C LEU A 27 -2.24 -5.03 17.76
N ILE A 28 -3.43 -5.60 17.61
CA ILE A 28 -4.07 -5.84 16.32
C ILE A 28 -5.31 -4.96 16.28
N THR A 29 -5.43 -4.14 15.25
CA THR A 29 -6.52 -3.18 15.10
C THR A 29 -7.13 -3.24 13.71
N ASP A 30 -8.36 -2.82 13.59
CA ASP A 30 -9.13 -2.73 12.35
C ASP A 30 -9.11 -4.04 11.54
N LEU A 31 -9.26 -5.15 12.26
CA LEU A 31 -9.12 -6.49 11.73
C LEU A 31 -10.36 -6.94 10.97
N GLU A 32 -10.13 -7.42 9.74
CA GLU A 32 -11.06 -8.23 8.97
C GLU A 32 -10.35 -9.49 8.48
N CYS A 33 -10.83 -10.66 8.89
CA CYS A 33 -10.25 -11.94 8.47
C CYS A 33 -11.30 -13.02 8.28
N TYR A 34 -10.98 -14.00 7.47
CA TYR A 34 -11.80 -15.21 7.25
C TYR A 34 -10.99 -16.45 7.60
N ASP A 35 -11.64 -17.41 8.25
CA ASP A 35 -11.11 -18.75 8.46
C ASP A 35 -11.72 -19.70 7.40
N ASN A 36 -10.88 -20.46 6.72
CA ASN A 36 -11.32 -21.43 5.72
C ASN A 36 -12.12 -22.63 6.32
N GLN A 37 -12.20 -22.71 7.64
CA GLN A 37 -12.98 -23.73 8.34
C GLN A 37 -14.36 -23.24 8.81
N GLY A 38 -14.73 -22.01 8.47
CA GLY A 38 -15.96 -21.35 8.92
C GLY A 38 -15.74 -20.53 10.20
N TRP A 39 -16.71 -19.65 10.47
CA TRP A 39 -16.63 -18.66 11.57
C TRP A 39 -16.57 -19.27 12.99
N ASP A 40 -16.97 -20.55 13.15
CA ASP A 40 -17.15 -21.20 14.47
C ASP A 40 -15.85 -21.36 15.29
N GLY A 41 -14.70 -21.11 14.70
CA GLY A 41 -13.40 -21.16 15.39
C GLY A 41 -12.74 -19.82 15.67
N CYS A 42 -13.34 -18.73 15.22
CA CYS A 42 -12.74 -17.40 15.16
C CYS A 42 -13.38 -16.35 16.07
N GLU A 43 -14.17 -16.72 17.08
CA GLU A 43 -14.82 -15.73 17.97
C GLU A 43 -13.85 -14.66 18.46
N LYS A 44 -12.64 -15.06 18.88
CA LYS A 44 -11.59 -14.14 19.29
C LYS A 44 -11.13 -13.20 18.15
N TRP A 45 -11.02 -13.72 16.92
CA TRP A 45 -10.55 -12.99 15.74
C TRP A 45 -11.68 -12.25 15.01
N ALA A 46 -12.92 -12.41 15.46
CA ALA A 46 -14.06 -11.59 15.01
C ALA A 46 -14.06 -10.20 15.66
N GLU A 47 -13.24 -10.00 16.69
CA GLU A 47 -13.06 -8.70 17.31
C GLU A 47 -12.18 -7.81 16.43
N ARG A 48 -12.57 -6.55 16.26
CA ARG A 48 -11.80 -5.58 15.45
C ARG A 48 -10.48 -5.18 16.12
N GLU A 49 -10.34 -5.48 17.40
CA GLU A 49 -9.18 -5.12 18.21
C GLU A 49 -8.78 -6.28 19.12
N LEU A 50 -7.51 -6.66 19.05
CA LEU A 50 -6.93 -7.72 19.86
C LEU A 50 -5.60 -7.27 20.47
N PHE A 51 -5.31 -7.78 21.67
CA PHE A 51 -4.00 -7.66 22.27
C PHE A 51 -3.51 -9.04 22.69
N LEU A 52 -2.47 -9.52 22.02
CA LEU A 52 -1.96 -10.88 22.16
C LEU A 52 -0.47 -10.87 22.50
N THR A 53 -0.03 -11.88 23.25
CA THR A 53 1.40 -12.16 23.33
C THR A 53 1.93 -12.65 21.97
N ASP A 54 3.24 -12.53 21.73
CA ASP A 54 3.85 -13.05 20.50
C ASP A 54 3.62 -14.57 20.36
N GLU A 55 3.67 -15.32 21.45
CA GLU A 55 3.41 -16.76 21.44
C GLU A 55 1.97 -17.07 21.00
N GLU A 56 0.98 -16.36 21.54
CA GLU A 56 -0.43 -16.53 21.17
C GLU A 56 -0.66 -16.18 19.69
N PHE A 57 -0.09 -15.06 19.23
CA PHE A 57 -0.24 -14.62 17.84
C PHE A 57 0.37 -15.64 16.87
N ARG A 58 1.64 -16.04 17.08
CA ARG A 58 2.31 -17.01 16.23
C ARG A 58 1.62 -18.36 16.25
N ARG A 59 1.17 -18.83 17.41
CA ARG A 59 0.39 -20.06 17.52
C ARG A 59 -0.87 -20.00 16.67
N ASP A 60 -1.65 -18.94 16.82
CA ASP A 60 -2.94 -18.78 16.13
C ASP A 60 -2.74 -18.69 14.61
N VAL A 61 -1.77 -17.92 14.14
CA VAL A 61 -1.44 -17.79 12.71
C VAL A 61 -0.92 -19.11 12.12
N ASN A 62 -0.18 -19.92 12.87
CA ASN A 62 0.34 -21.20 12.41
C ASN A 62 -0.72 -22.32 12.39
N LEU A 63 -1.64 -22.30 13.36
CA LEU A 63 -2.69 -23.34 13.49
C LEU A 63 -3.86 -23.12 12.54
N ARG A 64 -4.08 -21.89 12.11
CA ARG A 64 -5.22 -21.51 11.31
C ARG A 64 -4.79 -21.11 9.91
N ASN A 65 -5.53 -21.54 8.92
CA ASN A 65 -5.36 -21.05 7.57
C ASN A 65 -6.24 -19.80 7.38
N MET A 66 -5.91 -18.75 8.12
CA MET A 66 -6.63 -17.48 8.08
C MET A 66 -6.24 -16.68 6.84
N GLN A 67 -7.24 -16.16 6.16
CA GLN A 67 -7.06 -15.10 5.19
C GLN A 67 -7.35 -13.77 5.87
N ILE A 68 -6.33 -12.98 6.09
CA ILE A 68 -6.45 -11.63 6.64
C ILE A 68 -6.70 -10.70 5.46
N ILE A 69 -7.86 -10.05 5.45
CA ILE A 69 -8.24 -9.10 4.39
C ILE A 69 -7.66 -7.74 4.70
N TRP A 70 -7.96 -7.24 5.92
CA TRP A 70 -7.49 -5.97 6.44
C TRP A 70 -7.00 -6.13 7.87
N GLY A 71 -6.11 -5.28 8.29
CA GLY A 71 -5.71 -5.20 9.68
C GLY A 71 -4.31 -4.63 9.86
N VAL A 72 -4.11 -3.97 10.99
CA VAL A 72 -2.82 -3.43 11.41
C VAL A 72 -2.33 -4.19 12.63
N PHE A 73 -1.13 -4.72 12.55
CA PHE A 73 -0.51 -5.59 13.56
C PHE A 73 0.77 -4.92 14.05
N SER A 74 0.69 -4.27 15.20
CA SER A 74 1.78 -3.50 15.78
C SER A 74 2.51 -4.32 16.86
N ALA A 75 3.78 -4.64 16.64
CA ALA A 75 4.65 -5.26 17.63
C ALA A 75 5.17 -4.20 18.60
N ILE A 76 4.70 -4.26 19.84
CA ILE A 76 5.01 -3.30 20.89
C ILE A 76 5.83 -3.99 21.99
N PRO A 77 6.97 -3.42 22.47
CA PRO A 77 7.77 -4.02 23.53
C PRO A 77 6.93 -4.44 24.74
N ALA A 78 7.20 -5.64 25.29
CA ALA A 78 6.40 -6.25 26.36
C ALA A 78 6.43 -5.47 27.68
N GLU A 79 7.32 -4.50 27.82
CA GLU A 79 7.42 -3.61 28.99
C GLU A 79 6.28 -2.58 29.06
N TYR A 80 5.59 -2.31 27.97
CA TYR A 80 4.45 -1.38 27.96
C TYR A 80 3.16 -2.07 28.37
N SER A 81 2.45 -1.47 29.33
CA SER A 81 1.12 -1.91 29.73
C SER A 81 0.05 -1.53 28.69
N LYS A 82 -1.12 -2.16 28.75
CA LYS A 82 -2.26 -1.75 27.95
C LYS A 82 -2.59 -0.27 28.13
N GLU A 83 -2.54 0.21 29.38
CA GLU A 83 -2.81 1.60 29.72
C GLU A 83 -1.82 2.56 29.04
N ASP A 84 -0.57 2.15 28.85
CA ASP A 84 0.42 2.96 28.12
C ASP A 84 0.15 2.99 26.64
N ILE A 85 -0.25 1.86 26.08
CA ILE A 85 -0.57 1.70 24.65
C ILE A 85 -1.78 2.55 24.29
N TYR A 86 -2.86 2.45 25.05
CA TYR A 86 -4.11 3.18 24.77
C TYR A 86 -4.06 4.70 25.06
N LYS A 87 -2.91 5.24 25.47
CA LYS A 87 -2.68 6.71 25.49
C LYS A 87 -2.51 7.30 24.10
N TYR A 88 -2.24 6.47 23.10
CA TYR A 88 -2.02 6.87 21.72
C TYR A 88 -3.21 6.48 20.84
N PRO A 89 -3.42 7.19 19.72
CA PRO A 89 -4.39 6.76 18.71
C PRO A 89 -4.10 5.34 18.23
N LEU A 90 -5.15 4.57 18.07
CA LEU A 90 -5.03 3.22 17.53
C LEU A 90 -4.74 3.28 16.01
N PRO A 91 -3.90 2.38 15.49
CA PRO A 91 -3.69 2.25 14.06
C PRO A 91 -4.97 1.90 13.30
N GLU A 92 -5.13 2.44 12.10
CA GLU A 92 -6.29 2.21 11.23
C GLU A 92 -5.84 1.78 9.84
N SER A 93 -6.56 0.83 9.23
CA SER A 93 -6.27 0.35 7.88
C SER A 93 -6.65 1.35 6.79
N GLU A 94 -7.67 2.18 7.03
CA GLU A 94 -8.14 3.19 6.09
C GLU A 94 -7.30 4.47 6.09
N THR A 95 -6.34 4.61 6.99
CA THR A 95 -5.46 5.78 7.00
C THR A 95 -4.66 5.82 5.69
N PRO A 96 -4.83 6.87 4.85
CA PRO A 96 -4.21 6.91 3.53
C PRO A 96 -2.69 6.94 3.65
N ARG A 97 -2.07 5.80 3.47
CA ARG A 97 -0.60 5.64 3.41
C ARG A 97 -0.07 5.94 2.03
N TYR A 98 -0.94 5.85 1.03
CA TYR A 98 -0.61 6.07 -0.36
C TYR A 98 -0.30 7.55 -0.61
N GLY A 99 0.96 7.85 -0.87
CA GLY A 99 1.45 9.21 -1.09
C GLY A 99 2.09 9.88 0.12
N ALA A 100 2.09 9.27 1.28
CA ALA A 100 2.95 9.70 2.38
C ALA A 100 4.41 9.38 2.03
N ASN A 101 5.31 10.36 2.18
CA ASN A 101 6.73 10.20 1.85
C ASN A 101 7.47 9.14 2.69
N LYS A 102 6.81 8.55 3.69
CA LYS A 102 7.39 7.51 4.57
C LYS A 102 6.26 6.68 5.18
N ILE A 103 6.26 5.39 4.87
CA ILE A 103 5.48 4.42 5.61
C ILE A 103 6.28 4.03 6.84
N THR A 104 5.72 4.23 8.01
CA THR A 104 6.31 3.93 9.31
C THR A 104 5.27 3.24 10.16
N PRO A 105 5.66 2.51 11.21
CA PRO A 105 4.69 2.04 12.19
C PRO A 105 3.77 3.18 12.62
N GLN A 106 2.46 2.94 12.60
CA GLN A 106 1.46 3.95 12.96
C GLN A 106 1.45 4.20 14.47
N HIS A 107 1.56 3.09 15.24
CA HIS A 107 1.60 3.22 16.69
C HIS A 107 2.98 3.68 17.15
N PRO A 108 3.09 4.77 17.93
CA PRO A 108 4.38 5.35 18.33
C PRO A 108 5.30 4.43 19.13
N LEU A 109 4.74 3.46 19.84
CA LEU A 109 5.49 2.47 20.62
C LEU A 109 5.86 1.22 19.81
N ALA A 110 5.34 1.04 18.60
CA ALA A 110 5.63 -0.12 17.78
C ALA A 110 7.02 0.01 17.15
N PHE A 111 7.83 -1.04 17.25
CA PHE A 111 9.13 -1.13 16.55
C PHE A 111 9.01 -1.82 15.19
N LEU A 112 7.95 -2.61 15.01
CA LEU A 112 7.61 -3.33 13.79
C LEU A 112 6.09 -3.29 13.61
N GLU A 113 5.63 -3.16 12.37
CA GLU A 113 4.21 -3.20 12.04
C GLU A 113 3.97 -3.95 10.74
N LEU A 114 2.99 -4.86 10.77
CA LEU A 114 2.46 -5.52 9.60
C LEU A 114 1.10 -4.88 9.27
N TYR A 115 0.87 -4.59 8.00
CA TYR A 115 -0.41 -4.10 7.52
C TYR A 115 -0.89 -5.00 6.38
N ALA A 116 -2.02 -5.70 6.61
CA ALA A 116 -2.68 -6.50 5.58
C ALA A 116 -3.54 -5.61 4.69
N ASP A 117 -3.45 -5.80 3.38
CA ASP A 117 -4.14 -5.02 2.37
C ASP A 117 -4.80 -5.93 1.34
N ASP A 118 -6.13 -5.86 1.28
CA ASP A 118 -7.00 -6.57 0.31
C ASP A 118 -6.77 -8.11 0.26
N GLY A 119 -6.36 -8.70 1.36
CA GLY A 119 -6.12 -10.15 1.47
C GLY A 119 -5.03 -10.72 0.55
N CYS A 120 -4.30 -9.87 -0.13
CA CYS A 120 -3.29 -10.23 -1.14
C CYS A 120 -1.90 -9.72 -0.79
N PHE A 121 -1.80 -8.67 0.00
CA PHE A 121 -0.58 -7.94 0.24
C PHE A 121 -0.34 -7.70 1.72
N THR A 122 0.92 -7.67 2.10
CA THR A 122 1.33 -7.27 3.44
C THR A 122 2.45 -6.24 3.35
N TYR A 123 2.23 -5.08 3.92
CA TYR A 123 3.28 -4.10 4.16
C TYR A 123 3.93 -4.39 5.50
N VAL A 124 5.25 -4.38 5.53
CA VAL A 124 6.03 -4.56 6.76
C VAL A 124 6.90 -3.34 6.95
N SER A 125 6.67 -2.59 8.01
CA SER A 125 7.41 -1.38 8.33
C SER A 125 8.12 -1.50 9.66
N SER A 126 9.33 -0.94 9.76
CA SER A 126 10.11 -0.94 10.99
C SER A 126 10.96 0.32 11.10
N HIS A 127 11.33 0.68 12.33
CA HIS A 127 12.36 1.69 12.59
C HIS A 127 13.76 1.15 12.33
N ASP A 128 13.93 -0.18 12.36
CA ASP A 128 15.19 -0.87 12.05
C ASP A 128 15.10 -1.60 10.71
N ALA A 129 15.90 -1.15 9.75
CA ALA A 129 15.98 -1.75 8.42
C ALA A 129 16.45 -3.21 8.45
N ALA A 130 17.32 -3.55 9.40
CA ALA A 130 17.89 -4.90 9.49
C ALA A 130 16.81 -5.95 9.77
N LEU A 131 15.71 -5.58 10.40
CA LEU A 131 14.57 -6.49 10.63
C LEU A 131 13.87 -6.89 9.33
N LEU A 132 13.94 -6.06 8.30
CA LEU A 132 13.22 -6.28 7.03
C LEU A 132 14.07 -7.00 5.98
N GLU A 133 15.39 -7.02 6.14
CA GLU A 133 16.32 -7.61 5.16
C GLU A 133 15.98 -9.08 4.84
N PRO A 134 15.66 -9.95 5.81
CA PRO A 134 15.34 -11.35 5.52
C PRO A 134 14.08 -11.52 4.66
N LEU A 135 13.18 -10.55 4.62
CA LEU A 135 11.93 -10.64 3.85
C LEU A 135 12.20 -10.68 2.34
N TYR A 136 13.31 -10.08 1.87
CA TYR A 136 13.69 -10.13 0.46
C TYR A 136 14.07 -11.54 -0.05
N HIS A 137 14.23 -12.49 0.87
CA HIS A 137 14.50 -13.91 0.54
C HIS A 137 13.25 -14.79 0.53
N LEU A 138 12.07 -14.22 0.82
CA LEU A 138 10.81 -14.94 0.71
C LEU A 138 10.52 -15.39 -0.73
N PRO A 139 9.81 -16.53 -0.93
CA PRO A 139 9.43 -17.01 -2.26
C PRO A 139 8.28 -16.19 -2.88
N TYR A 140 8.05 -15.00 -2.42
CA TYR A 140 7.06 -14.06 -2.88
C TYR A 140 7.72 -12.88 -3.57
N LYS A 141 6.94 -12.09 -4.31
CA LYS A 141 7.43 -10.82 -4.81
C LYS A 141 7.52 -9.85 -3.64
N VAL A 142 8.73 -9.39 -3.38
CA VAL A 142 9.03 -8.42 -2.33
C VAL A 142 9.58 -7.15 -2.97
N ARG A 143 9.07 -6.00 -2.57
CA ARG A 143 9.50 -4.70 -3.07
C ARG A 143 9.80 -3.73 -1.94
N ASP A 144 10.72 -2.83 -2.18
CA ASP A 144 10.95 -1.67 -1.34
C ASP A 144 9.89 -0.60 -1.68
N GLU A 145 8.99 -0.33 -0.73
CA GLU A 145 7.90 0.61 -0.92
C GLU A 145 8.41 2.05 -1.13
N GLU A 146 9.51 2.45 -0.49
CA GLU A 146 10.08 3.78 -0.71
C GLU A 146 10.67 3.91 -2.12
N ALA A 147 11.32 2.85 -2.62
CA ALA A 147 11.85 2.83 -3.98
C ALA A 147 10.71 2.85 -5.03
N ASP A 148 9.67 2.04 -4.83
CA ASP A 148 8.51 2.01 -5.71
C ASP A 148 7.76 3.34 -5.70
N ASN A 149 7.60 3.98 -4.54
CA ASN A 149 7.00 5.32 -4.42
C ASN A 149 7.84 6.40 -5.12
N LYS A 150 9.17 6.32 -5.07
CA LYS A 150 10.03 7.25 -5.83
C LYS A 150 9.82 7.11 -7.33
N ILE A 151 9.75 5.87 -7.82
CA ILE A 151 9.50 5.58 -9.24
C ILE A 151 8.11 6.06 -9.65
N MET A 152 7.09 5.74 -8.85
CA MET A 152 5.71 6.18 -9.08
C MET A 152 5.63 7.70 -9.11
N ASN A 153 6.17 8.38 -8.12
CA ASN A 153 6.16 9.85 -8.04
C ASN A 153 6.90 10.49 -9.23
N ALA A 154 7.99 9.90 -9.70
CA ALA A 154 8.69 10.39 -10.89
C ALA A 154 7.81 10.27 -12.15
N LYS A 155 7.11 9.12 -12.31
CA LYS A 155 6.16 8.92 -13.41
C LYS A 155 4.98 9.90 -13.33
N LEU A 156 4.42 10.11 -12.14
CA LEU A 156 3.31 11.05 -11.91
C LEU A 156 3.74 12.49 -12.20
N ARG A 157 4.93 12.92 -11.77
CA ARG A 157 5.48 14.26 -12.11
C ARG A 157 5.63 14.42 -13.61
N ARG A 158 6.16 13.44 -14.30
CA ARG A 158 6.33 13.47 -15.76
C ARG A 158 4.98 13.67 -16.49
N ILE A 159 3.90 13.04 -16.00
CA ILE A 159 2.54 13.27 -16.52
C ILE A 159 2.11 14.72 -16.28
N GLN A 160 2.29 15.23 -15.06
CA GLN A 160 1.92 16.60 -14.71
C GLN A 160 2.70 17.64 -15.53
N ASP A 161 4.01 17.45 -15.67
CA ASP A 161 4.88 18.37 -16.40
C ASP A 161 4.47 18.40 -17.89
N THR A 162 4.15 17.22 -18.48
CA THR A 162 3.64 17.13 -19.86
C THR A 162 2.33 17.90 -20.00
N LEU A 163 1.38 17.70 -19.07
CA LEU A 163 0.09 18.40 -19.11
C LEU A 163 0.26 19.92 -18.97
N ARG A 164 1.03 20.37 -17.98
CA ARG A 164 1.22 21.81 -17.70
C ARG A 164 1.99 22.54 -18.80
N LYS A 165 2.84 21.83 -19.53
CA LYS A 165 3.52 22.40 -20.69
C LYS A 165 2.54 22.80 -21.79
N GLU A 166 1.51 21.98 -22.01
CA GLU A 166 0.48 22.22 -23.05
C GLU A 166 -0.68 23.07 -22.52
N VAL A 167 -1.01 22.95 -21.24
CA VAL A 167 -2.12 23.62 -20.58
C VAL A 167 -1.65 24.25 -19.26
N PRO A 168 -0.95 25.40 -19.30
CA PRO A 168 -0.37 26.02 -18.09
C PRO A 168 -1.38 26.33 -16.98
N ASP A 169 -2.60 26.72 -17.37
CA ASP A 169 -3.66 27.14 -16.44
C ASP A 169 -4.64 26.01 -16.10
N VAL A 170 -4.27 24.75 -16.27
CA VAL A 170 -5.11 23.61 -15.90
C VAL A 170 -5.43 23.63 -14.41
N SER A 171 -6.73 23.47 -14.06
CA SER A 171 -7.11 23.42 -12.65
C SER A 171 -6.50 22.19 -11.94
N PRO A 172 -6.22 22.29 -10.63
CA PRO A 172 -5.67 21.17 -9.85
C PRO A 172 -6.53 19.91 -9.94
N GLU A 173 -7.85 20.04 -9.93
CA GLU A 173 -8.81 18.94 -9.97
C GLU A 173 -8.72 18.19 -11.30
N VAL A 174 -8.72 18.93 -12.42
CA VAL A 174 -8.59 18.36 -13.76
C VAL A 174 -7.20 17.72 -13.93
N ALA A 175 -6.15 18.38 -13.45
CA ALA A 175 -4.80 17.86 -13.52
C ALA A 175 -4.67 16.52 -12.76
N ASN A 176 -5.24 16.43 -11.59
CA ASN A 176 -5.24 15.21 -10.77
C ASN A 176 -5.99 14.06 -11.46
N GLU A 177 -7.18 14.34 -12.00
CA GLU A 177 -7.99 13.35 -12.71
C GLU A 177 -7.29 12.82 -13.96
N VAL A 178 -6.68 13.71 -14.76
CA VAL A 178 -5.88 13.32 -15.92
C VAL A 178 -4.68 12.48 -15.52
N GLN A 179 -3.98 12.89 -14.46
CA GLN A 179 -2.81 12.18 -13.94
C GLN A 179 -3.14 10.74 -13.60
N TRP A 180 -4.21 10.49 -12.87
CA TRP A 180 -4.62 9.15 -12.50
C TRP A 180 -5.06 8.30 -13.69
N LYS A 181 -5.81 8.85 -14.63
CA LYS A 181 -6.24 8.14 -15.83
C LYS A 181 -5.07 7.75 -16.72
N VAL A 182 -4.10 8.64 -16.89
CA VAL A 182 -2.87 8.35 -17.65
C VAL A 182 -2.01 7.31 -16.92
N TRP A 183 -1.90 7.43 -15.59
CA TRP A 183 -1.22 6.44 -14.76
C TRP A 183 -1.78 5.03 -14.99
N TRP A 184 -3.10 4.88 -14.89
CA TRP A 184 -3.77 3.60 -15.10
C TRP A 184 -3.57 3.07 -16.52
N ALA A 185 -3.61 3.91 -17.52
CA ALA A 185 -3.50 3.52 -18.92
C ALA A 185 -2.08 3.09 -19.32
N LEU A 186 -1.05 3.74 -18.80
CA LEU A 186 0.33 3.57 -19.28
C LEU A 186 1.24 2.85 -18.28
N PHE A 187 1.01 3.01 -16.97
CA PHE A 187 2.00 2.62 -15.96
C PHE A 187 1.53 1.55 -14.99
N LYS A 188 0.20 1.35 -14.84
CA LYS A 188 -0.28 0.33 -13.90
C LYS A 188 0.20 -1.07 -14.30
N GLY A 189 0.97 -1.71 -13.40
CA GLY A 189 1.48 -3.07 -13.60
C GLY A 189 2.52 -3.20 -14.71
N LYS A 190 3.11 -2.07 -15.16
CA LYS A 190 4.13 -2.05 -16.20
C LYS A 190 5.39 -1.34 -15.69
N ASP A 191 6.51 -2.02 -15.81
CA ASP A 191 7.83 -1.45 -15.54
C ASP A 191 8.41 -0.74 -16.77
N ASP A 192 7.68 -0.74 -17.90
CA ASP A 192 8.13 -0.25 -19.18
C ASP A 192 8.36 1.28 -19.19
N ILE A 193 9.41 1.67 -19.91
CA ILE A 193 9.67 3.08 -20.19
C ILE A 193 8.72 3.52 -21.30
N VAL A 194 7.81 4.43 -20.96
CA VAL A 194 6.91 5.05 -21.93
C VAL A 194 7.65 6.21 -22.60
N ASP A 195 7.71 6.22 -23.93
CA ASP A 195 8.30 7.32 -24.70
C ASP A 195 7.46 8.62 -24.60
N ASP A 196 8.10 9.76 -24.88
CA ASP A 196 7.48 11.06 -24.69
C ASP A 196 6.29 11.31 -25.63
N ALA A 197 6.31 10.76 -26.84
CA ALA A 197 5.22 10.94 -27.80
C ALA A 197 3.97 10.16 -27.36
N THR A 198 4.13 8.93 -26.90
CA THR A 198 3.05 8.12 -26.33
C THR A 198 2.48 8.76 -25.07
N LEU A 199 3.35 9.25 -24.19
CA LEU A 199 2.93 9.95 -22.97
C LEU A 199 2.12 11.21 -23.32
N HIS A 200 2.66 12.08 -24.17
CA HIS A 200 2.00 13.32 -24.60
C HIS A 200 0.63 13.02 -25.21
N THR A 201 0.55 12.09 -26.18
CA THR A 201 -0.71 11.71 -26.81
C THR A 201 -1.75 11.24 -25.82
N THR A 202 -1.34 10.41 -24.84
CA THR A 202 -2.26 9.87 -23.83
C THR A 202 -2.71 10.96 -22.85
N VAL A 203 -1.80 11.84 -22.43
CA VAL A 203 -2.12 12.97 -21.53
C VAL A 203 -3.15 13.90 -22.18
N MET A 204 -2.91 14.30 -23.42
CA MET A 204 -3.81 15.20 -24.14
C MET A 204 -5.17 14.55 -24.43
N LYS A 205 -5.19 13.26 -24.76
CA LYS A 205 -6.43 12.50 -24.93
C LYS A 205 -7.27 12.47 -23.65
N GLU A 206 -6.66 12.18 -22.50
CA GLU A 206 -7.39 12.15 -21.23
C GLU A 206 -7.82 13.55 -20.79
N TYR A 207 -6.99 14.57 -21.03
CA TYR A 207 -7.38 15.98 -20.77
C TYR A 207 -8.60 16.40 -21.58
N HIS A 208 -8.61 16.12 -22.90
CA HIS A 208 -9.77 16.46 -23.75
C HIS A 208 -11.04 15.72 -23.35
N LYS A 209 -10.94 14.50 -22.86
CA LYS A 209 -12.10 13.77 -22.30
C LYS A 209 -12.70 14.47 -21.07
N GLN A 210 -11.89 15.13 -20.24
CA GLN A 210 -12.39 15.90 -19.10
C GLN A 210 -13.15 17.16 -19.55
N LEU A 211 -12.66 17.83 -20.60
CA LEU A 211 -13.31 19.02 -21.11
C LEU A 211 -14.63 18.75 -21.83
N PHE A 212 -14.77 17.57 -22.44
CA PHE A 212 -15.91 17.20 -23.28
C PHE A 212 -16.46 15.82 -22.88
N PRO A 213 -17.03 15.66 -21.68
CA PRO A 213 -17.58 14.39 -21.24
C PRO A 213 -18.73 13.96 -22.17
N GLY A 214 -18.63 12.76 -22.72
CA GLY A 214 -19.64 12.17 -23.63
C GLY A 214 -19.28 12.16 -25.11
N LYS A 215 -18.20 12.81 -25.54
CA LYS A 215 -17.67 12.59 -26.90
C LYS A 215 -16.87 11.28 -26.96
N ASN A 216 -17.30 10.40 -27.85
CA ASN A 216 -16.61 9.12 -28.09
C ASN A 216 -15.34 9.40 -28.90
N TYR A 217 -14.20 9.55 -28.22
CA TYR A 217 -12.90 9.73 -28.87
C TYR A 217 -12.42 8.37 -29.39
N ARG A 218 -13.10 7.82 -30.39
CA ARG A 218 -12.54 6.76 -31.22
C ARG A 218 -11.40 7.36 -32.03
N THR A 219 -10.17 7.07 -31.63
CA THR A 219 -8.92 6.94 -32.39
C THR A 219 -8.86 7.66 -33.78
N THR A 220 -9.29 8.87 -33.87
CA THR A 220 -8.85 9.75 -34.96
C THR A 220 -7.81 10.67 -34.33
N TYR A 221 -6.60 10.56 -34.84
CA TYR A 221 -5.54 11.53 -34.61
C TYR A 221 -6.17 12.92 -34.69
N TRP A 222 -6.35 13.60 -33.60
CA TRP A 222 -6.66 15.02 -33.62
C TRP A 222 -5.33 15.71 -33.89
N ASP A 223 -5.07 16.00 -35.15
CA ASP A 223 -4.00 16.87 -35.60
C ASP A 223 -4.58 18.30 -35.51
N PRO A 224 -4.16 19.16 -34.57
CA PRO A 224 -4.63 20.51 -34.48
C PRO A 224 -4.22 21.38 -35.68
N TYR A 225 -3.38 20.87 -36.55
CA TYR A 225 -2.87 21.57 -37.73
C TYR A 225 -3.57 21.17 -39.06
N THR A 226 -4.57 20.29 -39.00
CA THR A 226 -5.34 19.89 -40.20
C THR A 226 -6.75 20.47 -40.24
N GLN A 227 -6.98 21.70 -39.73
CA GLN A 227 -8.18 22.45 -40.06
C GLN A 227 -7.81 23.52 -41.07
N GLU A 228 -7.93 23.19 -42.34
CA GLU A 228 -8.28 24.10 -43.39
C GLU A 228 -9.81 24.07 -43.62
#